data_66b12b5cb8690207eba918f70dc15aca
#
_entry.id   66b12b5cb8690207eba918f70dc15aca
#
_cell.length_a   1.000
_cell.length_b   1.000
_cell.length_c   1.000
_cell.angle_alpha   90.00
_cell.angle_beta   90.00
_cell.angle_gamma   90.00
#
_symmetry.space_group_name_H-M   'P 1'
#
loop_
_entity.id
_entity.type
_entity.pdbx_description
1 polymer ?
#
loop_
_entity_poly.entity_id
_entity_poly.type
_entity_poly.pdbx_seq_one_letter_code
_entity_poly.pdbx_strand_id
1 'polypeptide(L)' 'MYRQYKTVRTATRRQRITDALIEMMQEADFDNISVSSLCEFAGVPRRAFYRYFSSKEDMISAVLDTLRNTYNDYVRQ' A
#
# COMPACT_ATOMS: atom_id res chain seq x y z
N MET A 1 3.55 -15.49 -2.71
CA MET A 1 3.07 -15.27 -2.51
C MET A 1 2.15 -14.76 -2.41
N TYR A 2 1.91 -14.28 -2.40
CA TYR A 2 1.09 -13.86 -2.21
C TYR A 2 0.18 -13.56 -2.85
N ARG A 3 -0.33 -13.47 -3.15
CA ARG A 3 -1.18 -13.37 -3.98
C ARG A 3 -2.58 -13.62 -3.67
N GLN A 4 -2.98 -13.93 -2.61
CA GLN A 4 -4.28 -14.24 -2.19
C GLN A 4 -5.20 -13.09 -2.23
N TYR A 5 -4.72 -11.91 -2.06
CA TYR A 5 -5.59 -10.76 -2.06
C TYR A 5 -6.22 -10.51 -3.41
N LYS A 6 -5.81 -11.25 -4.39
CA LYS A 6 -6.42 -11.12 -5.68
C LYS A 6 -7.86 -11.50 -5.68
N THR A 7 -8.29 -12.26 -4.71
CA THR A 7 -9.66 -12.68 -4.66
C THR A 7 -10.56 -11.68 -3.98
N VAL A 8 -9.99 -10.62 -3.43
CA VAL A 8 -10.77 -9.60 -2.75
C VAL A 8 -10.72 -8.32 -3.54
N ARG A 9 -11.65 -8.19 -4.46
CA ARG A 9 -11.62 -7.12 -5.40
C ARG A 9 -11.65 -5.76 -4.84
N THR A 10 -12.55 -5.48 -3.96
CA THR A 10 -12.69 -4.16 -3.44
C THR A 10 -11.56 -3.76 -2.52
N ALA A 11 -11.15 -4.67 -1.66
CA ALA A 11 -10.04 -4.39 -0.77
C ALA A 11 -8.75 -4.33 -1.55
N THR A 12 -8.74 -4.92 -2.70
CA THR A 12 -7.54 -5.05 -3.50
C THR A 12 -6.95 -3.72 -3.92
N ARG A 13 -7.78 -2.77 -4.32
CA ARG A 13 -7.25 -1.50 -4.81
C ARG A 13 -6.56 -0.73 -3.69
N ARG A 14 -7.17 -0.71 -2.52
CA ARG A 14 -6.56 -0.04 -1.38
C ARG A 14 -5.26 -0.75 -1.00
N GLN A 15 -5.28 -2.07 -1.00
CA GLN A 15 -4.11 -2.84 -0.65
C GLN A 15 -3.01 -2.70 -1.71
N ARG A 16 -3.39 -2.58 -2.98
CA ARG A 16 -2.40 -2.36 -4.03
C ARG A 16 -1.65 -1.06 -3.83
N ILE A 17 -2.36 -0.02 -3.41
CA ILE A 17 -1.72 1.27 -3.17
C ILE A 17 -0.76 1.15 -1.98
N THR A 18 -1.20 0.47 -0.92
CA THR A 18 -0.36 0.29 0.26
C THR A 18 0.88 -0.55 -0.06
N ASP A 19 0.68 -1.63 -0.79
CA ASP A 19 1.79 -2.50 -1.17
C ASP A 19 2.77 -1.77 -2.07
N ALA A 20 2.26 -0.93 -2.96
CA ALA A 20 3.11 -0.15 -3.85
C ALA A 20 4.00 0.80 -3.05
N LEU A 21 3.45 1.43 -2.03
CA LEU A 21 4.24 2.32 -1.21
C LEU A 21 5.34 1.56 -0.47
N ILE A 22 4.99 0.42 0.09
CA ILE A 22 5.98 -0.40 0.79
C ILE A 22 7.10 -0.79 -0.16
N GLU A 23 6.73 -1.18 -1.36
CA GLU A 23 7.73 -1.60 -2.34
C GLU A 23 8.62 -0.44 -2.78
N MET A 24 8.03 0.73 -3.01
CA MET A 24 8.80 1.89 -3.40
C MET A 24 9.75 2.33 -2.29
N MET A 25 9.37 2.13 -1.04
CA MET A 25 10.21 2.50 0.08
C MET A 25 11.43 1.60 0.24
N GLN A 26 11.49 0.51 -0.51
CA GLN A 26 12.69 -0.32 -0.53
C GLN A 26 13.85 0.42 -1.21
N GLU A 27 13.52 1.36 -2.09
CA GLU A 27 14.54 2.03 -2.88
C GLU A 27 14.52 3.54 -2.77
N ALA A 28 13.55 4.10 -2.09
CA ALA A 28 13.44 5.56 -1.98
C ALA A 28 12.89 5.93 -0.62
N ASP A 29 13.29 7.11 -0.16
CA ASP A 29 12.76 7.60 1.10
C ASP A 29 11.32 8.02 0.93
N PHE A 30 10.55 7.83 1.96
CA PHE A 30 9.14 8.20 1.96
C PHE A 30 8.94 9.64 1.49
N ASP A 31 9.79 10.55 1.96
CA ASP A 31 9.66 11.97 1.61
C ASP A 31 9.85 12.24 0.13
N ASN A 32 10.53 11.34 -0.56
CA ASN A 32 10.80 11.50 -1.99
C ASN A 32 9.76 10.79 -2.86
N ILE A 33 8.78 10.16 -2.25
CA ILE A 33 7.73 9.47 -3.00
C ILE A 33 6.52 10.38 -3.06
N SER A 34 6.12 10.76 -4.27
CA SER A 34 4.93 11.60 -4.44
C SER A 34 3.69 10.73 -4.63
N VAL A 35 2.52 11.31 -4.37
CA VAL A 35 1.27 10.61 -4.63
C VAL A 35 1.18 10.24 -6.11
N SER A 36 1.64 11.13 -6.99
CA SER A 36 1.60 10.85 -8.41
C SER A 36 2.44 9.63 -8.79
N SER A 37 3.68 9.57 -8.30
CA SER A 37 4.53 8.44 -8.62
C SER A 37 4.01 7.15 -7.99
N LEU A 38 3.45 7.26 -6.80
CA LEU A 38 2.87 6.12 -6.13
C LEU A 38 1.70 5.55 -6.92
N CYS A 39 0.80 6.42 -7.37
CA CYS A 39 -0.35 5.99 -8.13
C CYS A 39 0.05 5.38 -9.47
N GLU A 40 1.07 5.96 -10.09
CA GLU A 40 1.56 5.44 -11.34
C GLU A 40 2.12 4.03 -11.15
N PHE A 41 2.89 3.85 -10.11
CA PHE A 41 3.48 2.55 -9.80
C PHE A 41 2.40 1.53 -9.48
N ALA A 42 1.38 1.95 -8.74
CA ALA A 42 0.29 1.04 -8.35
C ALA A 42 -0.70 0.79 -9.48
N GLY A 43 -0.65 1.60 -10.53
CA GLY A 43 -1.57 1.43 -11.64
C GLY A 43 -2.99 1.90 -11.32
N VAL A 44 -3.11 2.95 -10.53
CA VAL A 44 -4.42 3.50 -10.18
C VAL A 44 -4.45 5.00 -10.45
N PRO A 45 -5.60 5.56 -10.76
CA PRO A 45 -5.69 7.01 -10.93
C PRO A 45 -5.60 7.72 -9.59
N ARG A 46 -5.13 8.96 -9.63
CA ARG A 46 -4.98 9.73 -8.40
C ARG A 46 -6.27 9.87 -7.62
N ARG A 47 -7.39 10.01 -8.33
CA ARG A 47 -8.66 10.16 -7.62
C ARG A 47 -9.00 8.89 -6.83
N ALA A 48 -8.52 7.73 -7.28
CA ALA A 48 -8.73 6.51 -6.53
C ALA A 48 -7.94 6.54 -5.22
N PHE A 49 -6.75 7.11 -5.27
CA PHE A 49 -5.94 7.27 -4.06
C PHE A 49 -6.71 8.09 -3.03
N TYR A 50 -7.23 9.25 -3.47
CA TYR A 50 -7.91 10.15 -2.54
C TYR A 50 -9.27 9.64 -2.08
N ARG A 51 -9.71 8.55 -2.63
CA ARG A 51 -10.90 7.89 -2.13
C ARG A 51 -10.60 7.12 -0.84
N TYR A 52 -9.38 6.67 -0.69
CA TYR A 52 -8.98 5.86 0.46
C TYR A 52 -8.12 6.61 1.47
N PHE A 53 -7.36 7.56 1.02
CA PHE A 53 -6.40 8.27 1.87
C PHE A 53 -6.46 9.75 1.59
N SER A 54 -6.29 10.58 2.62
CA SER A 54 -6.30 12.02 2.42
C SER A 54 -4.93 12.54 1.97
N SER A 55 -3.86 11.80 2.30
CA SER A 55 -2.51 12.19 1.92
C SER A 55 -1.63 10.96 2.02
N LYS A 56 -0.38 11.07 1.56
CA LYS A 56 0.50 9.92 1.72
C LYS A 56 0.87 9.70 3.19
N GLU A 57 0.88 10.77 3.98
CA GLU A 57 1.11 10.62 5.42
C GLU A 57 -0.01 9.83 6.07
N ASP A 58 -1.22 9.99 5.54
CA ASP A 58 -2.37 9.27 6.04
C ASP A 58 -2.24 7.76 5.82
N MET A 59 -1.38 7.36 4.91
CA MET A 59 -1.17 5.95 4.62
C MET A 59 -0.31 5.25 5.66
N ILE A 60 0.37 6.00 6.50
CA ILE A 60 1.33 5.39 7.42
C ILE A 60 0.69 4.32 8.30
N SER A 61 -0.50 4.59 8.83
CA SER A 61 -1.13 3.58 9.66
C SER A 61 -1.53 2.35 8.87
N ALA A 62 -1.92 2.52 7.59
CA ALA A 62 -2.24 1.38 6.75
C ALA A 62 -1.00 0.53 6.48
N VAL A 63 0.13 1.19 6.26
CA VAL A 63 1.39 0.50 6.05
C VAL A 63 1.77 -0.29 7.30
N LEU A 64 1.66 0.35 8.44
CA LEU A 64 2.00 -0.31 9.70
C LEU A 64 1.09 -1.49 9.99
N ASP A 65 -0.19 -1.35 9.67
CA ASP A 65 -1.12 -2.45 9.85
C ASP A 65 -0.76 -3.63 8.96
N THR A 66 -0.39 -3.35 7.72
CA THR A 66 0.00 -4.40 6.79
C THR A 66 1.23 -5.14 7.30
N LEU A 67 2.23 -4.40 7.74
CA LEU A 67 3.45 -5.01 8.23
C LEU A 67 3.20 -5.79 9.51
N ARG A 68 2.36 -5.27 10.39
CA ARG A 68 2.03 -5.96 11.62
C ARG A 68 1.30 -7.26 11.35
N ASN A 69 0.35 -7.24 10.43
CA ASN A 69 -0.40 -8.44 10.10
C ASN A 69 0.50 -9.49 9.47
N THR A 70 1.40 -9.06 8.61
CA THR A 70 2.35 -9.97 7.99
C THR A 70 3.25 -10.60 9.05
N TYR A 71 3.72 -9.80 9.98
CA TYR A 71 4.57 -10.30 11.05
C TYR A 71 3.82 -11.31 11.92
N ASN A 72 2.57 -10.97 12.28
CA ASN A 72 1.78 -11.87 13.11
C ASN A 72 1.52 -13.19 12.43
N ASP A 73 1.24 -13.17 11.15
CA ASP A 73 1.03 -14.39 10.38
C ASP A 73 2.28 -15.25 10.38
N TYR A 74 3.41 -14.61 10.21
CA TYR A 74 4.68 -15.31 10.20
C TYR A 74 4.95 -15.98 11.55
N VAL A 75 4.74 -15.23 12.63
CA VAL A 75 5.03 -15.72 13.96
C VAL A 75 4.11 -16.86 14.37
N ARG A 76 2.88 -16.84 13.89
CA ARG A 76 1.94 -17.87 14.24
C ARG A 76 2.26 -19.22 13.67
N GLN A 77 3.05 -19.25 12.66
CA GLN A 77 3.42 -20.51 12.06
C GLN A 77 4.44 -21.23 12.91
#